data_4bc45c8f5cdce3d554d1e0e6faeb79b7
#
_entry.id   4bc45c8f5cdce3d554d1e0e6faeb79b7
#
_cell.length_a   1.000
_cell.length_b   1.000
_cell.length_c   1.000
_cell.angle_alpha   90.00
_cell.angle_beta   90.00
_cell.angle_gamma   90.00
#
_symmetry.space_group_name_H-M   'P 1'
#
loop_
_entity.id
_entity.type
_entity.pdbx_description
1 polymer ?
#
loop_
_entity_poly.entity_id
_entity_poly.type
_entity_poly.pdbx_seq_one_letter_code
_entity_poly.pdbx_strand_id
1 'polypeptide(L)'
;MKKSYKNLSKGRILTGLEDKLNTFKIPKTLVFEVSDWKKNKINILNKINYFFLKKHHCQKLAIRSSALNEDKDNKSNAGVYDSYLNVDTNDKKNIIISINNIIKGYIKNKINSGKSEIIIQQMIQNTYLSGVIFTHNLNNGSPYYVINYDDVSGLTNTVT
;
A
#
# COMPACT_ATOMS: atom_id res chain seq x y z
N MET A 1 -18.13 4.77 19.59
CA MET A 1 -18.58 4.62 18.20
C MET A 1 -17.55 3.83 17.40
N LYS A 2 -17.84 2.58 16.99
CA LYS A 2 -16.99 1.83 16.07
C LYS A 2 -17.09 2.48 14.68
N LYS A 3 -16.07 3.19 14.23
CA LYS A 3 -15.99 3.63 12.83
C LYS A 3 -16.01 2.40 11.95
N SER A 4 -17.06 2.22 11.15
CA SER A 4 -17.11 1.17 10.15
C SER A 4 -16.05 1.46 9.08
N TYR A 5 -15.07 0.59 8.95
CA TYR A 5 -14.08 0.61 7.86
C TYR A 5 -14.63 0.02 6.54
N LYS A 6 -15.89 -0.39 6.56
CA LYS A 6 -16.64 -0.89 5.40
C LYS A 6 -16.74 0.22 4.35
N ASN A 7 -16.14 0.13 3.23
CA ASN A 7 -16.06 1.11 2.13
C ASN A 7 -14.86 2.08 2.15
N LEU A 8 -13.84 1.83 2.96
CA LEU A 8 -12.57 2.56 2.86
C LEU A 8 -11.58 1.77 1.99
N SER A 9 -10.74 2.50 1.27
CA SER A 9 -9.60 1.91 0.56
C SER A 9 -8.54 1.41 1.53
N LYS A 10 -7.66 0.50 1.07
CA LYS A 10 -6.51 0.02 1.87
C LYS A 10 -5.68 1.18 2.42
N GLY A 11 -5.42 2.19 1.60
CA GLY A 11 -4.67 3.37 2.01
C GLY A 11 -5.34 4.12 3.15
N ARG A 12 -6.64 4.33 3.07
CA ARG A 12 -7.42 5.03 4.11
C ARG A 12 -7.53 4.23 5.40
N ILE A 13 -7.60 2.90 5.30
CA ILE A 13 -7.56 2.03 6.49
C ILE A 13 -6.21 2.16 7.19
N LEU A 14 -5.09 2.05 6.45
CA LEU A 14 -3.75 2.15 7.00
C LEU A 14 -3.52 3.50 7.70
N THR A 15 -3.81 4.61 7.04
CA THR A 15 -3.65 5.94 7.64
C THR A 15 -4.59 6.17 8.82
N GLY A 16 -5.79 5.59 8.81
CA GLY A 16 -6.75 5.68 9.91
C GLY A 16 -6.39 4.84 11.14
N LEU A 17 -5.48 3.87 10.99
CA LEU A 17 -5.00 3.00 12.07
C LEU A 17 -3.66 3.47 12.66
N GLU A 18 -2.89 4.32 11.97
CA GLU A 18 -1.51 4.69 12.36
C GLU A 18 -1.41 5.15 13.82
N ASP A 19 -2.37 5.97 14.30
CA ASP A 19 -2.37 6.50 15.66
C ASP A 19 -3.20 5.68 16.68
N LYS A 20 -3.73 4.52 16.25
CA LYS A 20 -4.63 3.72 17.10
C LYS A 20 -4.02 2.40 17.57
N LEU A 21 -2.90 2.02 16.99
CA LEU A 21 -2.24 0.76 17.31
C LEU A 21 -1.11 1.01 18.30
N ASN A 22 -1.19 0.35 19.47
CA ASN A 22 -0.16 0.45 20.50
C ASN A 22 0.90 -0.65 20.35
N THR A 23 0.52 -1.81 19.82
CA THR A 23 1.39 -3.00 19.73
C THR A 23 2.07 -3.13 18.37
N PHE A 24 1.41 -2.66 17.32
CA PHE A 24 1.91 -2.73 15.94
C PHE A 24 2.24 -1.34 15.40
N LYS A 25 3.26 -1.24 14.59
CA LYS A 25 3.62 -0.01 13.89
C LYS A 25 3.25 -0.12 12.43
N ILE A 26 2.50 0.85 11.93
CA ILE A 26 2.26 1.02 10.50
C ILE A 26 3.40 1.86 9.94
N PRO A 27 4.09 1.41 8.87
CA PRO A 27 5.10 2.22 8.21
C PRO A 27 4.52 3.55 7.76
N LYS A 28 5.31 4.61 7.78
CA LYS A 28 4.87 5.94 7.35
C LYS A 28 4.22 5.88 5.99
N THR A 29 3.00 6.38 5.90
CA THR A 29 2.13 6.20 4.73
C THR A 29 1.56 7.53 4.28
N LEU A 30 1.64 7.79 2.98
CA LEU A 30 1.00 8.91 2.29
C LEU A 30 0.05 8.36 1.23
N VAL A 31 -1.17 8.85 1.22
CA VAL A 31 -2.21 8.44 0.26
C VAL A 31 -2.72 9.66 -0.48
N PHE A 32 -2.89 9.53 -1.79
CA PHE A 32 -3.51 10.57 -2.62
C PHE A 32 -4.31 9.96 -3.75
N GLU A 33 -5.27 10.70 -4.27
CA GLU A 33 -6.07 10.28 -5.41
C GLU A 33 -5.32 10.47 -6.72
N VAL A 34 -5.58 9.60 -7.69
CA VAL A 34 -5.06 9.75 -9.06
C VAL A 34 -5.48 11.08 -9.69
N SER A 35 -6.66 11.59 -9.33
CA SER A 35 -7.15 12.91 -9.73
C SER A 35 -6.21 14.04 -9.30
N ASP A 36 -5.66 13.97 -8.07
CA ASP A 36 -4.74 14.99 -7.55
C ASP A 36 -3.39 14.94 -8.26
N TRP A 37 -2.89 13.73 -8.56
CA TRP A 37 -1.69 13.55 -9.35
C TRP A 37 -1.82 14.17 -10.74
N LYS A 38 -2.97 13.94 -11.41
CA LYS A 38 -3.24 14.52 -12.74
C LYS A 38 -3.36 16.03 -12.71
N LYS A 39 -3.94 16.61 -11.63
CA LYS A 39 -4.11 18.06 -11.49
C LYS A 39 -2.78 18.76 -11.21
N ASN A 40 -1.98 18.26 -10.29
CA ASN A 40 -0.74 18.93 -9.88
C ASN A 40 0.35 17.95 -9.41
N LYS A 41 1.00 17.33 -10.38
CA LYS A 41 2.10 16.37 -10.18
C LYS A 41 3.25 16.95 -9.34
N ILE A 42 3.63 18.21 -9.59
CA ILE A 42 4.74 18.86 -8.89
C ILE A 42 4.43 18.98 -7.39
N ASN A 43 3.22 19.39 -7.05
CA ASN A 43 2.80 19.51 -5.65
C ASN A 43 2.83 18.15 -4.93
N ILE A 44 2.36 17.08 -5.58
CA ILE A 44 2.41 15.73 -4.99
C ILE A 44 3.86 15.27 -4.81
N LEU A 45 4.75 15.49 -5.78
CA LEU A 45 6.17 15.17 -5.65
C LEU A 45 6.84 15.93 -4.50
N ASN A 46 6.52 17.22 -4.34
CA ASN A 46 7.03 18.01 -3.22
C ASN A 46 6.52 17.49 -1.87
N LYS A 47 5.24 17.09 -1.79
CA LYS A 47 4.68 16.44 -0.59
C LYS A 47 5.38 15.12 -0.27
N ILE A 48 5.61 14.26 -1.27
CA ILE A 48 6.34 13.00 -1.09
C ILE A 48 7.74 13.26 -0.56
N ASN A 49 8.49 14.17 -1.20
CA ASN A 49 9.85 14.52 -0.78
C ASN A 49 9.88 15.07 0.65
N TYR A 50 9.02 16.04 0.96
CA TYR A 50 8.95 16.61 2.30
C TYR A 50 8.61 15.55 3.35
N PHE A 51 7.55 14.76 3.10
CA PHE A 51 7.05 13.78 4.06
C PHE A 51 8.05 12.68 4.33
N PHE A 52 8.56 12.03 3.28
CA PHE A 52 9.44 10.88 3.47
C PHE A 52 10.89 11.26 3.72
N LEU A 53 11.45 12.18 2.95
CA LEU A 53 12.87 12.49 3.05
C LEU A 53 13.18 13.50 4.16
N LYS A 54 12.46 14.63 4.20
CA LYS A 54 12.75 15.70 5.16
C LYS A 54 12.22 15.42 6.56
N LYS A 55 10.97 14.94 6.67
CA LYS A 55 10.31 14.73 7.96
C LYS A 55 10.65 13.37 8.60
N HIS A 56 10.72 12.30 7.81
CA HIS A 56 10.85 10.94 8.31
C HIS A 56 12.15 10.24 7.93
N HIS A 57 13.03 10.87 7.15
CA HIS A 57 14.35 10.36 6.75
C HIS A 57 14.31 8.98 6.08
N CYS A 58 13.23 8.69 5.35
CA CYS A 58 13.03 7.42 4.66
C CYS A 58 13.81 7.41 3.35
N GLN A 59 14.68 6.44 3.16
CA GLN A 59 15.48 6.29 1.95
C GLN A 59 14.80 5.50 0.85
N LYS A 60 13.98 4.52 1.21
CA LYS A 60 13.29 3.62 0.28
C LYS A 60 11.78 3.62 0.50
N LEU A 61 11.06 3.53 -0.60
CA LEU A 61 9.61 3.58 -0.65
C LEU A 61 9.04 2.31 -1.29
N ALA A 62 7.83 1.95 -0.87
CA ALA A 62 6.92 1.06 -1.56
C ALA A 62 5.79 1.90 -2.16
N ILE A 63 5.57 1.79 -3.48
CA ILE A 63 4.52 2.51 -4.21
C ILE A 63 3.50 1.48 -4.67
N ARG A 64 2.26 1.61 -4.21
CA ARG A 64 1.23 0.59 -4.37
C ARG A 64 -0.09 1.18 -4.85
N SER A 65 -0.86 0.36 -5.54
CA SER A 65 -2.26 0.64 -5.84
C SER A 65 -3.15 0.56 -4.60
N SER A 66 -4.27 1.29 -4.63
CA SER A 66 -5.33 1.24 -3.63
C SER A 66 -6.67 1.59 -4.28
N ALA A 67 -7.29 0.61 -4.90
CA ALA A 67 -8.61 0.79 -5.51
C ALA A 67 -9.71 0.43 -4.51
N LEU A 68 -10.82 1.20 -4.52
CA LEU A 68 -11.97 0.96 -3.64
C LEU A 68 -12.67 -0.39 -3.87
N ASN A 69 -12.50 -0.99 -5.05
CA ASN A 69 -13.14 -2.24 -5.45
C ASN A 69 -12.17 -3.44 -5.49
N GLU A 70 -10.97 -3.28 -4.94
CA GLU A 70 -9.94 -4.33 -4.98
C GLU A 70 -10.40 -5.61 -4.26
N ASP A 71 -11.28 -5.48 -3.26
CA ASP A 71 -11.77 -6.58 -2.43
C ASP A 71 -13.28 -6.90 -2.64
N LYS A 72 -13.95 -6.30 -3.65
CA LYS A 72 -15.42 -6.45 -3.81
C LYS A 72 -15.86 -7.60 -4.69
N ASP A 73 -15.05 -8.05 -5.61
CA ASP A 73 -15.37 -9.20 -6.44
C ASP A 73 -14.76 -10.46 -5.81
N ASN A 74 -15.55 -11.52 -5.70
CA ASN A 74 -15.18 -12.85 -5.19
C ASN A 74 -14.01 -13.52 -5.93
N LYS A 75 -13.20 -12.75 -6.63
CA LYS A 75 -11.94 -13.15 -7.26
C LYS A 75 -10.82 -12.45 -6.52
N SER A 76 -9.94 -13.24 -5.92
CA SER A 76 -8.67 -12.73 -5.41
C SER A 76 -7.93 -12.03 -6.56
N ASN A 77 -7.94 -10.71 -6.54
CA ASN A 77 -7.17 -9.88 -7.48
C ASN A 77 -5.70 -9.74 -7.02
N ALA A 78 -5.22 -10.69 -6.21
CA ALA A 78 -3.82 -10.76 -5.82
C ALA A 78 -2.96 -10.86 -7.08
N GLY A 79 -2.04 -9.91 -7.27
CA GLY A 79 -1.15 -9.85 -8.43
C GLY A 79 -1.67 -9.09 -9.65
N VAL A 80 -2.93 -8.64 -9.66
CA VAL A 80 -3.49 -7.80 -10.75
C VAL A 80 -2.98 -6.36 -10.68
N TYR A 81 -2.53 -5.94 -9.50
CA TYR A 81 -2.12 -4.57 -9.23
C TYR A 81 -0.62 -4.47 -8.98
N ASP A 82 0.03 -3.59 -9.73
CA ASP A 82 1.46 -3.38 -9.62
C ASP A 82 1.84 -2.77 -8.27
N SER A 83 2.91 -3.31 -7.68
CA SER A 83 3.60 -2.73 -6.54
C SER A 83 5.07 -2.53 -6.88
N TYR A 84 5.58 -1.33 -6.67
CA TYR A 84 6.98 -0.97 -6.88
C TYR A 84 7.65 -0.85 -5.53
N LEU A 85 8.54 -1.78 -5.24
CA LEU A 85 9.26 -1.86 -3.97
C LEU A 85 10.67 -1.28 -4.12
N ASN A 86 11.27 -0.87 -2.99
CA ASN A 86 12.64 -0.37 -2.91
C ASN A 86 12.93 0.86 -3.80
N VAL A 87 11.91 1.66 -4.12
CA VAL A 87 12.07 2.89 -4.89
C VAL A 87 12.84 3.92 -4.06
N ASP A 88 13.94 4.46 -4.61
CA ASP A 88 14.72 5.47 -3.91
C ASP A 88 13.94 6.78 -3.77
N THR A 89 13.90 7.32 -2.57
CA THR A 89 13.16 8.56 -2.28
C THR A 89 13.74 9.77 -2.99
N ASN A 90 15.03 9.74 -3.35
CA ASN A 90 15.71 10.80 -4.11
C ASN A 90 15.52 10.65 -5.62
N ASP A 91 15.13 9.48 -6.11
CA ASP A 91 14.91 9.23 -7.53
C ASP A 91 13.50 9.64 -7.97
N LYS A 92 13.32 10.94 -8.17
CA LYS A 92 12.05 11.51 -8.65
C LYS A 92 11.56 10.89 -9.96
N LYS A 93 12.50 10.51 -10.85
CA LYS A 93 12.16 9.91 -12.15
C LYS A 93 11.52 8.54 -11.95
N ASN A 94 12.10 7.69 -11.12
CA ASN A 94 11.56 6.37 -10.84
C ASN A 94 10.24 6.43 -10.07
N ILE A 95 10.10 7.37 -9.11
CA ILE A 95 8.81 7.64 -8.45
C ILE A 95 7.72 7.97 -9.47
N ILE A 96 8.00 8.87 -10.43
CA ILE A 96 7.05 9.25 -11.48
C ILE A 96 6.69 8.06 -12.37
N ILE A 97 7.67 7.26 -12.78
CA ILE A 97 7.45 6.08 -13.61
C ILE A 97 6.55 5.08 -12.89
N SER A 98 6.86 4.77 -11.64
CA SER A 98 6.10 3.83 -10.81
C SER A 98 4.64 4.26 -10.65
N ILE A 99 4.41 5.52 -10.30
CA ILE A 99 3.05 6.08 -10.18
C ILE A 99 2.30 6.00 -11.51
N ASN A 100 2.92 6.42 -12.62
CA ASN A 100 2.28 6.40 -13.92
C ASN A 100 1.95 4.97 -14.39
N ASN A 101 2.78 3.99 -14.07
CA ASN A 101 2.52 2.59 -14.42
C ASN A 101 1.32 2.03 -13.63
N ILE A 102 1.19 2.35 -12.34
CA ILE A 102 0.00 2.01 -11.56
C ILE A 102 -1.26 2.63 -12.19
N ILE A 103 -1.19 3.89 -12.60
CA ILE A 103 -2.31 4.58 -13.27
C ILE A 103 -2.67 3.90 -14.59
N LYS A 104 -1.67 3.47 -15.37
CA LYS A 104 -1.91 2.69 -16.61
C LYS A 104 -2.59 1.35 -16.28
N GLY A 105 -2.19 0.68 -15.21
CA GLY A 105 -2.83 -0.53 -14.71
C GLY A 105 -4.31 -0.31 -14.40
N TYR A 106 -4.67 0.78 -13.72
CA TYR A 106 -6.05 1.14 -13.46
C TYR A 106 -6.87 1.32 -14.75
N ILE A 107 -6.30 2.01 -15.74
CA ILE A 107 -6.97 2.23 -17.03
C ILE A 107 -7.18 0.90 -17.78
N LYS A 108 -6.12 0.06 -17.83
CA LYS A 108 -6.18 -1.24 -18.49
C LYS A 108 -7.26 -2.15 -17.90
N ASN A 109 -7.41 -2.13 -16.58
CA ASN A 109 -8.39 -2.95 -15.85
C ASN A 109 -9.76 -2.27 -15.71
N LYS A 110 -10.03 -1.19 -16.46
CA LYS A 110 -11.30 -0.43 -16.46
C LYS A 110 -11.73 0.05 -15.07
N ILE A 111 -10.78 0.28 -14.17
CA ILE A 111 -11.04 0.81 -12.84
C ILE A 111 -11.23 2.32 -12.96
N ASN A 112 -12.20 2.85 -12.22
CA ASN A 112 -12.42 4.29 -12.18
C ASN A 112 -11.17 5.01 -11.63
N SER A 113 -10.26 5.39 -12.52
CA SER A 113 -8.99 6.01 -12.14
C SER A 113 -9.14 7.36 -11.42
N GLY A 114 -10.30 8.00 -11.53
CA GLY A 114 -10.54 9.30 -10.86
C GLY A 114 -10.68 9.20 -9.35
N LYS A 115 -11.26 8.09 -8.86
CA LYS A 115 -11.45 7.81 -7.42
C LYS A 115 -10.48 6.78 -6.87
N SER A 116 -9.58 6.26 -7.71
CA SER A 116 -8.55 5.33 -7.28
C SER A 116 -7.42 6.08 -6.57
N GLU A 117 -6.84 5.45 -5.58
CA GLU A 117 -5.78 6.03 -4.78
C GLU A 117 -4.44 5.35 -5.04
N ILE A 118 -3.38 6.05 -4.73
CA ILE A 118 -2.01 5.55 -4.70
C ILE A 118 -1.50 5.65 -3.27
N ILE A 119 -0.91 4.56 -2.80
CA ILE A 119 -0.22 4.49 -1.52
C ILE A 119 1.27 4.64 -1.78
N ILE A 120 1.88 5.63 -1.15
CA ILE A 120 3.34 5.70 -0.96
C ILE A 120 3.61 5.35 0.49
N GLN A 121 4.46 4.37 0.72
CA GLN A 121 4.74 3.86 2.06
C GLN A 121 6.24 3.71 2.26
N GLN A 122 6.71 3.97 3.47
CA GLN A 122 8.08 3.66 3.87
C GLN A 122 8.36 2.18 3.65
N MET A 123 9.42 1.84 2.93
CA MET A 123 9.86 0.46 2.78
C MET A 123 10.49 -0.06 4.06
N ILE A 124 10.03 -1.22 4.53
CA ILE A 124 10.64 -1.92 5.66
C ILE A 124 11.91 -2.59 5.15
N GLN A 125 13.01 -2.36 5.84
CA GLN A 125 14.32 -2.93 5.54
C GLN A 125 14.79 -3.83 6.68
N ASN A 126 15.75 -4.71 6.40
CA ASN A 126 16.36 -5.63 7.37
C ASN A 126 15.29 -6.51 8.06
N THR A 127 14.46 -7.15 7.27
CA THR A 127 13.38 -8.01 7.74
C THR A 127 13.96 -9.35 8.19
N TYR A 128 13.70 -9.73 9.44
CA TYR A 128 14.05 -11.07 9.97
C TYR A 128 12.92 -12.05 9.81
N LEU A 129 11.69 -11.56 9.85
CA LEU A 129 10.47 -12.35 9.77
C LEU A 129 9.44 -11.59 8.95
N SER A 130 8.83 -12.25 8.00
CA SER A 130 7.69 -11.71 7.25
C SER A 130 6.56 -12.72 7.25
N GLY A 131 5.31 -12.25 7.13
CA GLY A 131 4.21 -13.17 7.13
C GLY A 131 2.84 -12.55 6.95
N VAL A 132 1.84 -13.42 6.89
CA VAL A 132 0.43 -13.06 6.78
C VAL A 132 -0.34 -13.77 7.88
N ILE A 133 -1.21 -13.02 8.56
CA ILE A 133 -2.09 -13.53 9.60
C ILE A 133 -3.54 -13.37 9.15
N PHE A 134 -4.25 -14.49 9.11
CA PHE A 134 -5.70 -14.51 8.90
C PHE A 134 -6.39 -14.77 10.22
N THR A 135 -7.48 -14.09 10.49
CA THR A 135 -8.29 -14.24 11.71
C THR A 135 -9.28 -15.40 11.63
N HIS A 136 -9.43 -15.99 10.43
CA HIS A 136 -10.28 -17.14 10.15
C HIS A 136 -9.59 -18.05 9.14
N ASN A 137 -9.90 -19.34 9.20
CA ASN A 137 -9.46 -20.27 8.17
C ASN A 137 -10.16 -19.95 6.84
N LEU A 138 -9.38 -19.74 5.78
CA LEU A 138 -9.91 -19.32 4.46
C LEU A 138 -10.74 -20.40 3.77
N ASN A 139 -10.52 -21.69 4.09
CA ASN A 139 -11.21 -22.79 3.42
C ASN A 139 -12.63 -23.04 3.97
N ASN A 140 -12.83 -22.85 5.27
CA ASN A 140 -14.07 -23.22 5.95
C ASN A 140 -14.66 -22.14 6.86
N GLY A 141 -13.99 -20.97 6.97
CA GLY A 141 -14.44 -19.87 7.81
C GLY A 141 -14.34 -20.09 9.31
N SER A 142 -13.69 -21.18 9.76
CA SER A 142 -13.51 -21.47 11.19
C SER A 142 -12.72 -20.35 11.89
N PRO A 143 -13.06 -19.97 13.14
CA PRO A 143 -12.47 -18.84 13.84
C PRO A 143 -11.10 -19.16 14.45
N TYR A 144 -10.19 -19.68 13.65
CA TYR A 144 -8.81 -19.94 14.01
C TYR A 144 -7.87 -18.97 13.30
N TYR A 145 -6.87 -18.49 14.02
CA TYR A 145 -5.78 -17.74 13.40
C TYR A 145 -4.95 -18.67 12.53
N VAL A 146 -4.73 -18.26 11.28
CA VAL A 146 -3.81 -18.94 10.37
C VAL A 146 -2.63 -18.00 10.15
N ILE A 147 -1.42 -18.46 10.49
CA ILE A 147 -0.19 -17.67 10.41
C ILE A 147 0.74 -18.38 9.44
N ASN A 148 1.00 -17.72 8.30
CA ASN A 148 2.02 -18.12 7.35
C ASN A 148 3.19 -17.16 7.47
N TYR A 149 4.41 -17.65 7.65
CA TYR A 149 5.58 -16.79 7.82
C TYR A 149 6.82 -17.34 7.12
N ASP A 150 7.75 -16.47 6.86
CA ASP A 150 9.08 -16.73 6.33
C ASP A 150 10.10 -16.10 7.26
N ASP A 151 10.94 -16.93 7.84
CA ASP A 151 12.03 -16.58 8.74
C ASP A 151 13.42 -16.89 8.15
N VAL A 152 13.46 -17.26 6.87
CA VAL A 152 14.68 -17.70 6.18
C VAL A 152 15.15 -16.69 5.13
N SER A 153 14.24 -16.25 4.24
CA SER A 153 14.65 -15.47 3.07
C SER A 153 14.93 -14.00 3.36
N GLY A 154 14.39 -13.44 4.43
CA GLY A 154 14.43 -12.00 4.73
C GLY A 154 13.62 -11.15 3.74
N LEU A 155 12.84 -11.76 2.85
CA LEU A 155 12.00 -11.09 1.86
C LEU A 155 10.61 -10.82 2.43
N THR A 156 9.90 -9.84 1.87
CA THR A 156 8.55 -9.45 2.31
C THR A 156 7.44 -9.91 1.37
N ASN A 157 7.76 -10.71 0.36
CA ASN A 157 6.85 -11.15 -0.70
C ASN A 157 6.85 -12.67 -0.93
N THR A 158 7.40 -13.43 -0.01
CA THR A 158 7.51 -14.89 -0.08
C THR A 158 6.31 -15.63 0.50
N VAL A 159 5.49 -14.93 1.28
CA VAL A 159 4.32 -15.50 1.94
C VAL A 159 3.06 -14.80 1.43
N THR A 160 2.11 -15.56 0.92
CA THR A 160 0.80 -15.11 0.43
C THR A 160 -0.33 -15.89 1.09
#